data_c03fcbcc046e50edcab60efdbf7ad2db
#
_entry.id   c03fcbcc046e50edcab60efdbf7ad2db
#
_cell.length_a   1.000
_cell.length_b   1.000
_cell.length_c   1.000
_cell.angle_alpha   90.00
_cell.angle_beta   90.00
_cell.angle_gamma   90.00
#
_symmetry.space_group_name_H-M   'P 1'
#
loop_
_entity.id
_entity.type
_entity.pdbx_description
1 polymer ?
#
loop_
_entity_poly.entity_id
_entity_poly.type
_entity_poly.pdbx_seq_one_letter_code
_entity_poly.pdbx_strand_id
1 'polypeptide(L)'
;MRKLLIGLALLVSASLVRAGAYDEIIAAANNGETATVVDLLKRGMDVNTADRNGSTLLMIAARNGNVPLLETLLANRANVNRRNQYGDTALMLAALKGRLEVAQTLIAKGADLKPSGWTPLHYAVFGGSKEVAALLIAKGANLDARAPNGQTPLMIAVKLGKQDFVEQLIDADADMDLADYEGITALRLAQKLEHAGIVEYLRKVGAVE
;
A
#
# COMPACT_ATOMS: atom_id res chain seq x y z
N MET A 1 -22.47 46.44 -14.49
CA MET A 1 -21.84 45.48 -15.42
C MET A 1 -20.32 45.39 -15.27
N ARG A 2 -19.51 46.47 -15.25
CA ARG A 2 -18.03 46.40 -15.11
C ARG A 2 -17.52 45.70 -13.83
N LYS A 3 -18.17 45.90 -12.69
CA LYS A 3 -17.76 45.26 -11.40
C LYS A 3 -18.02 43.74 -11.37
N LEU A 4 -19.05 43.26 -12.09
CA LEU A 4 -19.35 41.82 -12.22
C LEU A 4 -18.33 41.12 -13.11
N LEU A 5 -17.89 41.77 -14.19
CA LEU A 5 -16.89 41.22 -15.12
C LEU A 5 -15.49 41.12 -14.49
N ILE A 6 -15.11 42.09 -13.63
CA ILE A 6 -13.84 42.08 -12.90
C ILE A 6 -13.85 40.95 -11.84
N GLY A 7 -14.96 40.76 -11.12
CA GLY A 7 -15.10 39.65 -10.17
C GLY A 7 -15.03 38.29 -10.85
N LEU A 8 -15.64 38.11 -12.01
CA LEU A 8 -15.61 36.84 -12.75
C LEU A 8 -14.21 36.56 -13.33
N ALA A 9 -13.50 37.57 -13.84
CA ALA A 9 -12.13 37.43 -14.33
C ALA A 9 -11.14 37.06 -13.20
N LEU A 10 -11.29 37.60 -12.01
CA LEU A 10 -10.48 37.28 -10.85
C LEU A 10 -10.73 35.85 -10.34
N LEU A 11 -11.98 35.38 -10.37
CA LEU A 11 -12.33 34.02 -9.99
C LEU A 11 -11.81 32.99 -11.01
N VAL A 12 -11.87 33.29 -12.31
CA VAL A 12 -11.33 32.43 -13.37
C VAL A 12 -9.80 32.39 -13.32
N SER A 13 -9.13 33.52 -13.08
CA SER A 13 -7.66 33.52 -12.94
C SER A 13 -7.19 32.77 -11.72
N ALA A 14 -7.88 32.90 -10.58
CA ALA A 14 -7.58 32.16 -9.34
C ALA A 14 -7.78 30.64 -9.51
N SER A 15 -8.80 30.22 -10.26
CA SER A 15 -9.06 28.81 -10.54
C SER A 15 -8.02 28.19 -11.49
N LEU A 16 -7.58 28.93 -12.51
CA LEU A 16 -6.51 28.50 -13.43
C LEU A 16 -5.14 28.41 -12.74
N VAL A 17 -4.81 29.38 -11.89
CA VAL A 17 -3.58 29.34 -11.07
C VAL A 17 -3.62 28.17 -10.10
N ARG A 18 -4.77 27.85 -9.53
CA ARG A 18 -4.93 26.71 -8.62
C ARG A 18 -4.86 25.36 -9.34
N ALA A 19 -5.39 25.28 -10.57
CA ALA A 19 -5.28 24.08 -11.42
C ALA A 19 -3.81 23.81 -11.81
N GLY A 20 -3.05 24.84 -12.21
CA GLY A 20 -1.62 24.70 -12.50
C GLY A 20 -0.80 24.24 -11.29
N ALA A 21 -1.06 24.81 -10.10
CA ALA A 21 -0.38 24.41 -8.88
C ALA A 21 -0.73 22.97 -8.43
N TYR A 22 -1.96 22.51 -8.76
CA TYR A 22 -2.36 21.13 -8.51
C TYR A 22 -1.56 20.14 -9.37
N ASP A 23 -1.46 20.37 -10.67
CA ASP A 23 -0.68 19.50 -11.57
C ASP A 23 0.81 19.56 -11.22
N GLU A 24 1.32 20.74 -10.84
CA GLU A 24 2.70 20.94 -10.41
C GLU A 24 3.05 20.15 -9.17
N ILE A 25 2.22 20.16 -8.11
CA ILE A 25 2.52 19.43 -6.87
C ILE A 25 2.48 17.91 -7.07
N ILE A 26 1.55 17.41 -7.89
CA ILE A 26 1.48 15.97 -8.23
C ILE A 26 2.70 15.56 -9.07
N ALA A 27 3.08 16.37 -10.07
CA ALA A 27 4.27 16.12 -10.87
C ALA A 27 5.55 16.13 -10.02
N ALA A 28 5.73 17.15 -9.18
CA ALA A 28 6.86 17.27 -8.26
C ALA A 28 6.96 16.08 -7.31
N ALA A 29 5.84 15.61 -6.74
CA ALA A 29 5.82 14.43 -5.88
C ALA A 29 6.22 13.15 -6.63
N ASN A 30 5.74 12.96 -7.88
CA ASN A 30 6.10 11.82 -8.70
C ASN A 30 7.58 11.84 -9.11
N ASN A 31 8.14 13.02 -9.39
CA ASN A 31 9.54 13.21 -9.77
C ASN A 31 10.50 13.17 -8.56
N GLY A 32 9.97 13.19 -7.32
CA GLY A 32 10.79 13.23 -6.12
C GLY A 32 11.33 14.62 -5.77
N GLU A 33 10.76 15.67 -6.33
CA GLU A 33 11.16 17.08 -6.14
C GLU A 33 10.61 17.61 -4.81
N THR A 34 11.19 17.11 -3.70
CA THR A 34 10.73 17.44 -2.34
C THR A 34 10.69 18.95 -2.07
N ALA A 35 11.66 19.70 -2.56
CA ALA A 35 11.73 21.15 -2.36
C ALA A 35 10.54 21.88 -3.00
N THR A 36 10.14 21.50 -4.21
CA THR A 36 8.98 22.04 -4.93
C THR A 36 7.69 21.73 -4.17
N VAL A 37 7.53 20.49 -3.68
CA VAL A 37 6.36 20.11 -2.86
C VAL A 37 6.29 20.95 -1.60
N VAL A 38 7.42 21.13 -0.88
CA VAL A 38 7.50 21.95 0.35
C VAL A 38 7.11 23.40 0.08
N ASP A 39 7.58 24.00 -1.02
CA ASP A 39 7.20 25.38 -1.38
C ASP A 39 5.70 25.50 -1.64
N LEU A 40 5.12 24.57 -2.41
CA LEU A 40 3.70 24.58 -2.70
C LEU A 40 2.83 24.38 -1.43
N LEU A 41 3.27 23.53 -0.48
CA LEU A 41 2.61 23.40 0.82
C LEU A 41 2.67 24.70 1.63
N LYS A 42 3.82 25.41 1.66
CA LYS A 42 3.96 26.71 2.30
C LYS A 42 3.06 27.78 1.67
N ARG A 43 2.77 27.66 0.39
CA ARG A 43 1.84 28.51 -0.36
C ARG A 43 0.37 28.16 -0.14
N GLY A 44 0.07 27.19 0.73
CA GLY A 44 -1.28 26.82 1.16
C GLY A 44 -1.92 25.66 0.37
N MET A 45 -1.13 24.86 -0.36
CA MET A 45 -1.64 23.61 -0.92
C MET A 45 -1.93 22.60 0.20
N ASP A 46 -3.01 21.84 0.04
CA ASP A 46 -3.40 20.81 1.01
C ASP A 46 -2.39 19.65 0.98
N VAL A 47 -1.86 19.28 2.14
CA VAL A 47 -0.94 18.14 2.31
C VAL A 47 -1.57 16.82 1.86
N ASN A 48 -2.91 16.71 1.91
CA ASN A 48 -3.66 15.55 1.44
C ASN A 48 -4.10 15.66 -0.03
N THR A 49 -3.51 16.57 -0.81
CA THR A 49 -3.73 16.63 -2.25
C THR A 49 -3.50 15.25 -2.86
N ALA A 50 -4.39 14.84 -3.76
CA ALA A 50 -4.37 13.51 -4.36
C ALA A 50 -4.52 13.62 -5.89
N ASP A 51 -3.95 12.69 -6.62
CA ASP A 51 -4.11 12.59 -8.07
C ASP A 51 -5.54 12.16 -8.47
N ARG A 52 -5.78 12.01 -9.77
CA ARG A 52 -7.10 11.63 -10.31
C ARG A 52 -7.58 10.25 -9.83
N ASN A 53 -6.66 9.40 -9.38
CA ASN A 53 -6.95 8.08 -8.81
C ASN A 53 -7.15 8.14 -7.29
N GLY A 54 -7.11 9.31 -6.70
CA GLY A 54 -7.17 9.50 -5.24
C GLY A 54 -5.87 9.16 -4.51
N SER A 55 -4.76 8.92 -5.24
CA SER A 55 -3.45 8.67 -4.61
C SER A 55 -2.89 9.97 -4.07
N THR A 56 -2.74 10.05 -2.74
CA THR A 56 -2.22 11.25 -2.06
C THR A 56 -0.73 11.44 -2.29
N LEU A 57 -0.21 12.64 -1.99
CA LEU A 57 1.23 12.91 -2.00
C LEU A 57 1.98 11.89 -1.13
N LEU A 58 1.42 11.52 0.03
CA LEU A 58 2.00 10.50 0.93
C LEU A 58 2.07 9.13 0.27
N MET A 59 1.03 8.72 -0.47
CA MET A 59 1.01 7.46 -1.22
C MET A 59 2.05 7.46 -2.35
N ILE A 60 2.19 8.58 -3.05
CA ILE A 60 3.18 8.75 -4.12
C ILE A 60 4.59 8.65 -3.53
N ALA A 61 4.88 9.37 -2.44
CA ALA A 61 6.16 9.30 -1.74
C ALA A 61 6.46 7.88 -1.26
N ALA A 62 5.47 7.20 -0.68
CA ALA A 62 5.60 5.83 -0.18
C ALA A 62 5.92 4.83 -1.29
N ARG A 63 5.19 4.87 -2.40
CA ARG A 63 5.44 4.02 -3.58
C ARG A 63 6.84 4.22 -4.16
N ASN A 64 7.27 5.48 -4.25
CA ASN A 64 8.58 5.84 -4.83
C ASN A 64 9.75 5.59 -3.86
N GLY A 65 9.49 5.43 -2.55
CA GLY A 65 10.53 5.29 -1.55
C GLY A 65 11.19 6.62 -1.17
N ASN A 66 10.51 7.75 -1.40
CA ASN A 66 11.04 9.07 -1.07
C ASN A 66 10.84 9.39 0.41
N VAL A 67 11.80 8.95 1.24
CA VAL A 67 11.76 9.13 2.70
C VAL A 67 11.72 10.62 3.10
N PRO A 68 12.56 11.53 2.54
CA PRO A 68 12.52 12.94 2.88
C PRO A 68 11.15 13.61 2.62
N LEU A 69 10.52 13.30 1.49
CA LEU A 69 9.19 13.79 1.18
C LEU A 69 8.15 13.19 2.12
N LEU A 70 8.22 11.86 2.38
CA LEU A 70 7.33 11.18 3.29
C LEU A 70 7.33 11.82 4.68
N GLU A 71 8.51 12.02 5.27
CA GLU A 71 8.68 12.64 6.58
C GLU A 71 8.14 14.07 6.61
N THR A 72 8.41 14.85 5.56
CA THR A 72 7.86 16.21 5.43
C THR A 72 6.33 16.21 5.42
N LEU A 73 5.70 15.31 4.65
CA LEU A 73 4.25 15.20 4.59
C LEU A 73 3.66 14.77 5.93
N LEU A 74 4.29 13.80 6.61
CA LEU A 74 3.87 13.35 7.95
C LEU A 74 4.02 14.44 9.02
N ALA A 75 5.10 15.25 8.96
CA ALA A 75 5.27 16.41 9.83
C ALA A 75 4.19 17.47 9.61
N ASN A 76 3.67 17.60 8.39
CA ASN A 76 2.55 18.46 8.02
C ASN A 76 1.17 17.80 8.21
N ARG A 77 1.09 16.71 8.98
CA ARG A 77 -0.16 16.02 9.35
C ARG A 77 -0.89 15.36 8.17
N ALA A 78 -0.16 14.85 7.17
CA ALA A 78 -0.76 14.01 6.14
C ALA A 78 -1.50 12.84 6.76
N ASN A 79 -2.69 12.51 6.22
CA ASN A 79 -3.47 11.38 6.71
C ASN A 79 -2.82 10.06 6.30
N VAL A 80 -2.26 9.34 7.27
CA VAL A 80 -1.50 8.09 7.08
C VAL A 80 -2.37 6.97 6.50
N ASN A 81 -3.66 6.92 6.90
CA ASN A 81 -4.58 5.83 6.60
C ASN A 81 -5.59 6.16 5.49
N ARG A 82 -5.39 7.28 4.76
CA ARG A 82 -6.24 7.60 3.63
C ARG A 82 -6.13 6.49 2.58
N ARG A 83 -7.26 6.19 1.93
CA ARG A 83 -7.33 5.22 0.83
C ARG A 83 -7.58 5.93 -0.50
N ASN A 84 -6.96 5.42 -1.56
CA ASN A 84 -7.26 5.84 -2.94
C ASN A 84 -8.54 5.12 -3.45
N GLN A 85 -8.91 5.34 -4.69
CA GLN A 85 -10.10 4.71 -5.31
C GLN A 85 -10.00 3.18 -5.44
N TYR A 86 -8.79 2.61 -5.33
CA TYR A 86 -8.55 1.16 -5.34
C TYR A 86 -8.56 0.56 -3.93
N GLY A 87 -8.70 1.40 -2.90
CA GLY A 87 -8.63 1.00 -1.51
C GLY A 87 -7.21 0.94 -0.95
N ASP A 88 -6.18 1.34 -1.72
CA ASP A 88 -4.78 1.29 -1.27
C ASP A 88 -4.46 2.38 -0.27
N THR A 89 -3.62 2.06 0.71
CA THR A 89 -2.97 3.00 1.62
C THR A 89 -1.50 3.21 1.27
N ALA A 90 -0.87 4.23 1.86
CA ALA A 90 0.56 4.47 1.70
C ALA A 90 1.41 3.24 2.13
N LEU A 91 1.03 2.56 3.22
CA LEU A 91 1.73 1.36 3.70
C LEU A 91 1.58 0.18 2.73
N MET A 92 0.42 -0.02 2.12
CA MET A 92 0.22 -1.05 1.09
C MET A 92 1.13 -0.83 -0.12
N LEU A 93 1.24 0.42 -0.60
CA LEU A 93 2.09 0.75 -1.74
C LEU A 93 3.58 0.62 -1.41
N ALA A 94 3.98 0.99 -0.18
CA ALA A 94 5.34 0.74 0.31
C ALA A 94 5.64 -0.76 0.36
N ALA A 95 4.71 -1.57 0.87
CA ALA A 95 4.83 -3.02 0.96
C ALA A 95 4.94 -3.68 -0.42
N LEU A 96 4.09 -3.25 -1.38
CA LEU A 96 4.14 -3.72 -2.77
C LEU A 96 5.51 -3.48 -3.43
N LYS A 97 6.15 -2.36 -3.10
CA LYS A 97 7.41 -1.91 -3.72
C LYS A 97 8.66 -2.24 -2.87
N GLY A 98 8.52 -2.95 -1.76
CA GLY A 98 9.64 -3.32 -0.89
C GLY A 98 10.33 -2.13 -0.23
N ARG A 99 9.60 -1.05 0.04
CA ARG A 99 10.17 0.17 0.64
C ARG A 99 10.23 0.03 2.16
N LEU A 100 11.23 -0.70 2.64
CA LEU A 100 11.34 -1.10 4.06
C LEU A 100 11.37 0.12 5.00
N GLU A 101 12.24 1.10 4.76
CA GLU A 101 12.38 2.30 5.59
C GLU A 101 11.09 3.12 5.63
N VAL A 102 10.43 3.25 4.48
CA VAL A 102 9.12 3.91 4.38
C VAL A 102 8.06 3.14 5.19
N ALA A 103 8.03 1.82 5.08
CA ALA A 103 7.09 1.00 5.84
C ALA A 103 7.32 1.14 7.35
N GLN A 104 8.57 1.14 7.81
CA GLN A 104 8.93 1.38 9.21
C GLN A 104 8.42 2.74 9.69
N THR A 105 8.66 3.80 8.91
CA THR A 105 8.22 5.16 9.24
C THR A 105 6.70 5.26 9.31
N LEU A 106 5.98 4.71 8.32
CA LEU A 106 4.52 4.70 8.29
C LEU A 106 3.91 3.95 9.49
N ILE A 107 4.46 2.78 9.84
CA ILE A 107 4.02 2.00 11.01
C ILE A 107 4.25 2.79 12.30
N ALA A 108 5.41 3.42 12.46
CA ALA A 108 5.71 4.28 13.61
C ALA A 108 4.77 5.49 13.72
N LYS A 109 4.17 5.92 12.61
CA LYS A 109 3.17 7.01 12.53
C LYS A 109 1.72 6.54 12.57
N GLY A 110 1.48 5.26 12.92
CA GLY A 110 0.13 4.72 13.13
C GLY A 110 -0.57 4.25 11.85
N ALA A 111 0.18 3.80 10.86
CA ALA A 111 -0.41 3.13 9.70
C ALA A 111 -1.12 1.84 10.12
N ASP A 112 -2.34 1.65 9.61
CA ASP A 112 -3.16 0.48 9.90
C ASP A 112 -2.59 -0.77 9.24
N LEU A 113 -2.30 -1.80 10.05
CA LEU A 113 -1.80 -3.11 9.61
C LEU A 113 -2.92 -4.08 9.24
N LYS A 114 -4.15 -3.82 9.69
CA LYS A 114 -5.29 -4.76 9.63
C LYS A 114 -6.52 -4.13 8.95
N PRO A 115 -6.35 -3.42 7.84
CA PRO A 115 -7.49 -2.88 7.12
C PRO A 115 -8.36 -4.01 6.54
N SER A 116 -9.65 -3.76 6.32
CA SER A 116 -10.53 -4.72 5.63
C SER A 116 -10.10 -4.93 4.17
N GLY A 117 -10.25 -6.15 3.68
CA GLY A 117 -9.86 -6.56 2.33
C GLY A 117 -8.37 -6.87 2.22
N TRP A 118 -7.72 -6.43 1.16
CA TRP A 118 -6.27 -6.59 1.02
C TRP A 118 -5.54 -5.81 2.11
N THR A 119 -4.60 -6.49 2.79
CA THR A 119 -3.78 -5.89 3.84
C THR A 119 -2.37 -5.57 3.34
N PRO A 120 -1.57 -4.77 4.06
CA PRO A 120 -0.16 -4.56 3.71
C PRO A 120 0.62 -5.87 3.57
N LEU A 121 0.28 -6.93 4.35
CA LEU A 121 0.93 -8.23 4.24
C LEU A 121 0.61 -8.94 2.91
N HIS A 122 -0.65 -8.88 2.42
CA HIS A 122 -0.98 -9.35 1.08
C HIS A 122 -0.15 -8.65 0.01
N TYR A 123 0.01 -7.32 0.13
CA TYR A 123 0.79 -6.52 -0.81
C TYR A 123 2.29 -6.85 -0.75
N ALA A 124 2.85 -7.09 0.44
CA ALA A 124 4.24 -7.51 0.60
C ALA A 124 4.50 -8.87 -0.06
N VAL A 125 3.62 -9.84 0.17
CA VAL A 125 3.69 -11.17 -0.46
C VAL A 125 3.54 -11.05 -1.97
N PHE A 126 2.52 -10.32 -2.44
CA PHE A 126 2.27 -10.12 -3.87
C PHE A 126 3.48 -9.46 -4.57
N GLY A 127 4.03 -8.40 -3.97
CA GLY A 127 5.20 -7.67 -4.48
C GLY A 127 6.53 -8.42 -4.35
N GLY A 128 6.60 -9.48 -3.53
CA GLY A 128 7.85 -10.21 -3.26
C GLY A 128 8.77 -9.50 -2.28
N SER A 129 8.21 -8.70 -1.39
CA SER A 129 8.96 -7.86 -0.43
C SER A 129 9.16 -8.59 0.89
N LYS A 130 10.15 -9.47 0.97
CA LYS A 130 10.40 -10.40 2.08
C LYS A 130 10.69 -9.66 3.40
N GLU A 131 11.51 -8.63 3.34
CA GLU A 131 11.89 -7.82 4.50
C GLU A 131 10.69 -7.02 5.03
N VAL A 132 9.82 -6.51 4.14
CA VAL A 132 8.61 -5.81 4.56
C VAL A 132 7.59 -6.78 5.13
N ALA A 133 7.46 -7.99 4.56
CA ALA A 133 6.61 -9.03 5.14
C ALA A 133 7.09 -9.41 6.55
N ALA A 134 8.39 -9.63 6.75
CA ALA A 134 8.97 -9.90 8.07
C ALA A 134 8.68 -8.75 9.07
N LEU A 135 8.84 -7.51 8.64
CA LEU A 135 8.51 -6.33 9.46
C LEU A 135 7.02 -6.34 9.86
N LEU A 136 6.12 -6.56 8.91
CA LEU A 136 4.68 -6.56 9.16
C LEU A 136 4.26 -7.68 10.11
N ILE A 137 4.83 -8.88 9.95
CA ILE A 137 4.63 -10.04 10.85
C ILE A 137 5.10 -9.68 12.26
N ALA A 138 6.32 -9.16 12.40
CA ALA A 138 6.88 -8.75 13.69
C ALA A 138 6.07 -7.63 14.38
N LYS A 139 5.33 -6.83 13.62
CA LYS A 139 4.43 -5.77 14.11
C LYS A 139 3.00 -6.24 14.34
N GLY A 140 2.73 -7.54 14.23
CA GLY A 140 1.44 -8.15 14.53
C GLY A 140 0.39 -7.97 13.41
N ALA A 141 0.81 -7.95 12.16
CA ALA A 141 -0.11 -8.08 11.04
C ALA A 141 -0.94 -9.37 11.18
N ASN A 142 -2.20 -9.33 10.73
CA ASN A 142 -3.03 -10.53 10.71
C ASN A 142 -2.57 -11.45 9.57
N LEU A 143 -2.01 -12.62 9.91
CA LEU A 143 -1.50 -13.62 8.96
C LEU A 143 -2.63 -14.26 8.17
N ASP A 144 -3.83 -14.35 8.77
CA ASP A 144 -5.01 -15.02 8.25
C ASP A 144 -6.05 -14.03 7.72
N ALA A 145 -5.63 -12.79 7.47
CA ALA A 145 -6.51 -11.79 6.86
C ALA A 145 -7.04 -12.30 5.52
N ARG A 146 -8.35 -12.05 5.25
CA ARG A 146 -8.99 -12.50 4.02
C ARG A 146 -9.14 -11.35 3.03
N ALA A 147 -8.61 -11.53 1.84
CA ALA A 147 -8.90 -10.69 0.66
C ALA A 147 -10.39 -10.80 0.28
N PRO A 148 -10.91 -9.95 -0.63
CA PRO A 148 -12.33 -10.00 -1.04
C PRO A 148 -12.80 -11.34 -1.62
N ASN A 149 -11.91 -12.18 -2.11
CA ASN A 149 -12.19 -13.54 -2.58
C ASN A 149 -11.92 -14.62 -1.53
N GLY A 150 -11.64 -14.24 -0.29
CA GLY A 150 -11.34 -15.14 0.82
C GLY A 150 -9.89 -15.61 0.89
N GLN A 151 -9.03 -15.26 -0.05
CA GLN A 151 -7.63 -15.69 -0.06
C GLN A 151 -6.84 -15.03 1.07
N THR A 152 -6.01 -15.85 1.76
CA THR A 152 -5.07 -15.38 2.78
C THR A 152 -3.71 -15.00 2.14
N PRO A 153 -2.81 -14.30 2.87
CA PRO A 153 -1.43 -14.08 2.41
C PRO A 153 -0.72 -15.37 2.02
N LEU A 154 -0.94 -16.47 2.77
CA LEU A 154 -0.38 -17.79 2.46
C LEU A 154 -0.87 -18.31 1.09
N MET A 155 -2.17 -18.22 0.82
CA MET A 155 -2.73 -18.63 -0.48
C MET A 155 -2.19 -17.77 -1.63
N ILE A 156 -1.94 -16.48 -1.41
CA ILE A 156 -1.28 -15.62 -2.41
C ILE A 156 0.16 -16.08 -2.66
N ALA A 157 0.92 -16.42 -1.61
CA ALA A 157 2.26 -16.97 -1.75
C ALA A 157 2.26 -18.27 -2.58
N VAL A 158 1.36 -19.18 -2.26
CA VAL A 158 1.16 -20.45 -3.02
C VAL A 158 0.80 -20.16 -4.46
N LYS A 159 -0.19 -19.29 -4.70
CA LYS A 159 -0.65 -18.93 -6.06
C LYS A 159 0.48 -18.39 -6.94
N LEU A 160 1.43 -17.68 -6.35
CA LEU A 160 2.56 -17.09 -7.05
C LEU A 160 3.80 -18.01 -7.08
N GLY A 161 3.72 -19.22 -6.52
CA GLY A 161 4.83 -20.17 -6.45
C GLY A 161 6.00 -19.71 -5.58
N LYS A 162 5.74 -18.81 -4.61
CA LYS A 162 6.76 -18.19 -3.75
C LYS A 162 7.02 -19.05 -2.51
N GLN A 163 7.78 -20.11 -2.65
CA GLN A 163 8.06 -21.05 -1.56
C GLN A 163 8.62 -20.34 -0.33
N ASP A 164 9.56 -19.43 -0.48
CA ASP A 164 10.15 -18.68 0.63
C ASP A 164 9.13 -17.92 1.49
N PHE A 165 8.05 -17.41 0.87
CA PHE A 165 6.96 -16.76 1.59
C PHE A 165 6.02 -17.76 2.24
N VAL A 166 5.81 -18.93 1.61
CA VAL A 166 5.05 -20.03 2.21
C VAL A 166 5.72 -20.45 3.52
N GLU A 167 7.03 -20.71 3.47
CA GLU A 167 7.83 -21.06 4.65
C GLU A 167 7.78 -19.95 5.70
N GLN A 168 8.05 -18.70 5.32
CA GLN A 168 8.03 -17.56 6.24
C GLN A 168 6.69 -17.38 6.95
N LEU A 169 5.56 -17.58 6.26
CA LEU A 169 4.22 -17.43 6.84
C LEU A 169 3.87 -18.60 7.76
N ILE A 170 4.23 -19.83 7.39
CA ILE A 170 4.04 -21.02 8.22
C ILE A 170 4.90 -20.94 9.49
N ASP A 171 6.16 -20.53 9.37
CA ASP A 171 7.06 -20.33 10.53
C ASP A 171 6.56 -19.24 11.48
N ALA A 172 5.70 -18.36 10.99
CA ALA A 172 5.04 -17.31 11.78
C ALA A 172 3.66 -17.73 12.31
N ASP A 173 3.28 -19.01 12.20
CA ASP A 173 2.01 -19.60 12.66
C ASP A 173 0.78 -19.13 11.84
N ALA A 174 0.92 -18.87 10.52
CA ALA A 174 -0.24 -18.71 9.65
C ALA A 174 -1.06 -20.00 9.55
N ASP A 175 -2.38 -19.91 9.64
CA ASP A 175 -3.28 -21.05 9.52
C ASP A 175 -3.31 -21.56 8.07
N MET A 176 -2.68 -22.71 7.84
CA MET A 176 -2.53 -23.31 6.52
C MET A 176 -3.77 -24.07 6.03
N ASP A 177 -4.72 -24.36 6.94
CA ASP A 177 -5.92 -25.17 6.64
C ASP A 177 -7.14 -24.29 6.35
N LEU A 178 -7.00 -22.97 6.43
CA LEU A 178 -8.06 -22.06 5.99
C LEU A 178 -8.37 -22.28 4.52
N ALA A 179 -9.68 -22.29 4.21
CA ALA A 179 -10.15 -22.31 2.84
C ALA A 179 -10.61 -20.92 2.39
N ASP A 180 -10.44 -20.58 1.11
CA ASP A 180 -11.05 -19.39 0.52
C ASP A 180 -12.58 -19.54 0.38
N TYR A 181 -13.25 -18.58 -0.25
CA TYR A 181 -14.71 -18.64 -0.41
C TYR A 181 -15.20 -19.70 -1.42
N GLU A 182 -14.29 -20.32 -2.16
CA GLU A 182 -14.57 -21.48 -3.03
C GLU A 182 -14.26 -22.81 -2.34
N GLY A 183 -13.85 -22.80 -1.06
CA GLY A 183 -13.49 -23.98 -0.28
C GLY A 183 -12.11 -24.54 -0.64
N ILE A 184 -11.22 -23.73 -1.21
CA ILE A 184 -9.87 -24.14 -1.64
C ILE A 184 -8.86 -23.79 -0.55
N THR A 185 -8.16 -24.79 0.00
CA THR A 185 -7.05 -24.62 0.95
C THR A 185 -5.74 -24.30 0.22
N ALA A 186 -4.71 -23.86 0.98
CA ALA A 186 -3.37 -23.63 0.45
C ALA A 186 -2.80 -24.89 -0.23
N LEU A 187 -2.99 -26.07 0.38
CA LEU A 187 -2.53 -27.35 -0.17
C LEU A 187 -3.24 -27.71 -1.50
N ARG A 188 -4.57 -27.58 -1.53
CA ARG A 188 -5.34 -27.82 -2.77
C ARG A 188 -4.95 -26.85 -3.89
N LEU A 189 -4.69 -25.59 -3.54
CA LEU A 189 -4.25 -24.58 -4.50
C LEU A 189 -2.87 -24.94 -5.07
N ALA A 190 -1.91 -25.37 -4.23
CA ALA A 190 -0.58 -25.81 -4.64
C ALA A 190 -0.66 -27.01 -5.58
N GLN A 191 -1.51 -28.00 -5.28
CA GLN A 191 -1.76 -29.17 -6.13
C GLN A 191 -2.33 -28.77 -7.50
N LYS A 192 -3.37 -27.93 -7.51
CA LYS A 192 -4.02 -27.42 -8.73
C LYS A 192 -3.06 -26.66 -9.64
N LEU A 193 -2.08 -25.98 -9.07
CA LEU A 193 -1.08 -25.18 -9.80
C LEU A 193 0.23 -25.97 -10.07
N GLU A 194 0.27 -27.24 -9.67
CA GLU A 194 1.40 -28.17 -9.90
C GLU A 194 2.72 -27.65 -9.24
N HIS A 195 2.62 -26.92 -8.14
CA HIS A 195 3.77 -26.44 -7.36
C HIS A 195 4.32 -27.56 -6.47
N ALA A 196 5.00 -28.57 -7.06
CA ALA A 196 5.43 -29.78 -6.39
C ALA A 196 6.20 -29.53 -5.07
N GLY A 197 7.16 -28.59 -5.06
CA GLY A 197 7.93 -28.26 -3.85
C GLY A 197 7.06 -27.70 -2.72
N ILE A 198 6.08 -26.84 -3.05
CA ILE A 198 5.14 -26.29 -2.07
C ILE A 198 4.20 -27.38 -1.54
N VAL A 199 3.73 -28.29 -2.41
CA VAL A 199 2.91 -29.47 -2.02
C VAL A 199 3.67 -30.35 -1.04
N GLU A 200 4.93 -30.68 -1.36
CA GLU A 200 5.77 -31.49 -0.47
C GLU A 200 5.98 -30.81 0.89
N TYR A 201 6.31 -29.52 0.88
CA TYR A 201 6.50 -28.75 2.10
C TYR A 201 5.24 -28.71 2.95
N LEU A 202 4.08 -28.32 2.40
CA LEU A 202 2.83 -28.22 3.12
C LEU A 202 2.41 -29.55 3.73
N ARG A 203 2.55 -30.67 3.02
CA ARG A 203 2.30 -32.01 3.57
C ARG A 203 3.25 -32.36 4.71
N LYS A 204 4.53 -32.04 4.56
CA LYS A 204 5.55 -32.30 5.58
C LYS A 204 5.25 -31.56 6.90
N VAL A 205 4.71 -30.33 6.82
CA VAL A 205 4.35 -29.54 8.01
C VAL A 205 2.94 -29.84 8.55
N GLY A 206 2.19 -30.76 7.90
CA GLY A 206 0.93 -31.31 8.40
C GLY A 206 -0.33 -30.67 7.85
N ALA A 207 -0.28 -29.95 6.72
CA ALA A 207 -1.47 -29.40 6.06
C ALA A 207 -2.45 -30.52 5.68
N VAL A 208 -3.75 -30.30 5.94
CA VAL A 208 -4.82 -31.25 5.61
C VAL A 208 -5.52 -30.87 4.29
N GLU A 209 -6.11 -31.88 3.62
CA GLU A 209 -6.81 -31.70 2.33
C GLU A 209 -8.20 -31.05 2.46
#